data_b6e627bf914880b539088c0bd71ed175
#
_entry.id   b6e627bf914880b539088c0bd71ed175
#
_cell.length_a   1.000
_cell.length_b   1.000
_cell.length_c   1.000
_cell.angle_alpha   90.00
_cell.angle_beta   90.00
_cell.angle_gamma   90.00
#
_symmetry.space_group_name_H-M   'P 1'
#
loop_
_entity.id
_entity.type
_entity.pdbx_description
1 polymer ?
#
loop_
_entity_poly.entity_id
_entity_poly.type
_entity_poly.pdbx_seq_one_letter_code
_entity_poly.pdbx_strand_id
1 'polypeptide(L)'
;VIALFEERGLEKDRLLIQEFLPGDEVTVDAVCDSEGRLVVACPRVRMATKGGICSVGRSIHNDKLVQYVKRITETLKFYGPINIQFKQDNFGEFKLLEINPRCAGSLSITKCNGVNIPSLSLSVATNEKISERDLQYKDDTVYRILSEI
;
A
#
# COMPACT_ATOMS: atom_id res chain seq x y z
N VAL A 1 -21.20 -11.91 17.76
CA VAL A 1 -20.70 -12.01 16.35
C VAL A 1 -20.68 -13.46 15.91
N ILE A 2 -20.00 -14.39 16.64
CA ILE A 2 -19.89 -15.80 16.26
C ILE A 2 -21.26 -16.44 16.11
N ALA A 3 -22.19 -16.27 17.09
CA ALA A 3 -23.55 -16.79 17.03
C ALA A 3 -24.33 -16.32 15.79
N LEU A 4 -24.15 -15.05 15.38
CA LEU A 4 -24.79 -14.51 14.17
C LEU A 4 -24.30 -15.19 12.88
N PHE A 5 -23.03 -15.60 12.84
CA PHE A 5 -22.47 -16.33 11.70
C PHE A 5 -22.95 -17.78 11.66
N GLU A 6 -23.08 -18.43 12.83
CA GLU A 6 -23.66 -19.77 12.95
C GLU A 6 -25.11 -19.81 12.48
N GLU A 7 -25.93 -18.81 12.90
CA GLU A 7 -27.32 -18.68 12.43
C GLU A 7 -27.45 -18.51 10.91
N ARG A 8 -26.41 -17.94 10.26
CA ARG A 8 -26.35 -17.78 8.80
C ARG A 8 -25.70 -18.94 8.07
N GLY A 9 -25.39 -20.04 8.76
CA GLY A 9 -24.80 -21.25 8.18
C GLY A 9 -23.37 -21.07 7.69
N LEU A 10 -22.65 -20.07 8.22
CA LEU A 10 -21.25 -19.84 7.87
C LEU A 10 -20.35 -20.71 8.77
N GLU A 11 -19.42 -21.43 8.14
CA GLU A 11 -18.47 -22.31 8.83
C GLU A 11 -17.48 -21.49 9.66
N LYS A 12 -17.19 -21.93 10.90
CA LYS A 12 -16.32 -21.20 11.85
C LYS A 12 -14.87 -21.09 11.34
N ASP A 13 -14.39 -22.05 10.60
CA ASP A 13 -13.06 -22.11 10.01
C ASP A 13 -12.85 -21.09 8.86
N ARG A 14 -13.92 -20.46 8.40
CA ARG A 14 -13.90 -19.33 7.45
C ARG A 14 -13.85 -17.95 8.11
N LEU A 15 -13.83 -17.89 9.44
CA LEU A 15 -13.80 -16.64 10.19
C LEU A 15 -12.37 -16.28 10.59
N LEU A 16 -11.92 -15.10 10.21
CA LEU A 16 -10.68 -14.50 10.70
C LEU A 16 -11.02 -13.44 11.75
N ILE A 17 -10.55 -13.67 12.98
CA ILE A 17 -10.70 -12.70 14.08
C ILE A 17 -9.37 -12.00 14.28
N GLN A 18 -9.37 -10.68 14.14
CA GLN A 18 -8.16 -9.85 14.25
C GLN A 18 -8.37 -8.74 15.29
N GLU A 19 -7.26 -8.20 15.80
CA GLU A 19 -7.27 -6.99 16.61
C GLU A 19 -7.96 -5.84 15.86
N PHE A 20 -8.81 -5.09 16.56
CA PHE A 20 -9.39 -3.88 16.01
C PHE A 20 -8.38 -2.73 16.09
N LEU A 21 -8.06 -2.14 14.97
CA LEU A 21 -7.14 -1.01 14.83
C LEU A 21 -7.93 0.26 14.52
N PRO A 22 -8.05 1.23 15.45
CA PRO A 22 -8.93 2.40 15.29
C PRO A 22 -8.32 3.54 14.49
N GLY A 23 -6.98 3.59 14.36
CA GLY A 23 -6.28 4.74 13.80
C GLY A 23 -6.25 4.78 12.28
N ASP A 24 -5.37 5.63 11.74
CA ASP A 24 -5.25 5.88 10.32
C ASP A 24 -4.79 4.64 9.53
N GLU A 25 -5.39 4.46 8.37
CA GLU A 25 -4.99 3.45 7.40
C GLU A 25 -4.04 4.06 6.38
N VAL A 26 -2.87 3.44 6.24
CA VAL A 26 -1.83 3.84 5.30
C VAL A 26 -1.57 2.73 4.30
N THR A 27 -1.57 3.07 3.04
CA THR A 27 -1.12 2.21 1.95
C THR A 27 0.29 2.63 1.54
N VAL A 28 1.17 1.66 1.32
CA VAL A 28 2.51 1.90 0.76
C VAL A 28 2.60 1.21 -0.59
N ASP A 29 2.71 2.01 -1.65
CA ASP A 29 3.03 1.51 -2.98
C ASP A 29 4.55 1.42 -3.11
N ALA A 30 5.07 0.25 -3.49
CA ALA A 30 6.51 0.00 -3.56
C ALA A 30 6.91 -0.80 -4.80
N VAL A 31 8.19 -0.74 -5.13
CA VAL A 31 8.81 -1.58 -6.18
C VAL A 31 10.04 -2.25 -5.59
N CYS A 32 10.20 -3.54 -5.88
CA CYS A 32 11.36 -4.34 -5.51
C CYS A 32 12.10 -4.81 -6.77
N ASP A 33 13.42 -4.91 -6.67
CA ASP A 33 14.26 -5.49 -7.71
C ASP A 33 14.24 -7.03 -7.72
N SER A 34 14.98 -7.63 -8.64
CA SER A 34 15.07 -9.10 -8.79
C SER A 34 15.71 -9.82 -7.60
N GLU A 35 16.40 -9.09 -6.72
CA GLU A 35 16.99 -9.63 -5.48
C GLU A 35 16.09 -9.42 -4.25
N GLY A 36 14.91 -8.81 -4.46
CA GLY A 36 13.98 -8.46 -3.40
C GLY A 36 14.36 -7.23 -2.60
N ARG A 37 15.29 -6.40 -3.12
CA ARG A 37 15.67 -5.14 -2.49
C ARG A 37 14.66 -4.05 -2.85
N LEU A 38 14.33 -3.24 -1.87
CA LEU A 38 13.40 -2.12 -2.06
C LEU A 38 14.03 -1.03 -2.94
N VAL A 39 13.41 -0.72 -4.07
CA VAL A 39 13.79 0.37 -4.98
C VAL A 39 13.14 1.68 -4.55
N VAL A 40 11.83 1.65 -4.26
CA VAL A 40 11.07 2.80 -3.78
C VAL A 40 9.91 2.34 -2.91
N ALA A 41 9.53 3.15 -1.94
CA ALA A 41 8.31 3.01 -1.15
C ALA A 41 7.65 4.38 -0.96
N CYS A 42 6.37 4.47 -1.31
CA CYS A 42 5.57 5.68 -1.27
C CYS A 42 4.38 5.51 -0.32
N PRO A 43 4.53 5.84 0.98
CA PRO A 43 3.44 5.81 1.93
C PRO A 43 2.39 6.88 1.61
N ARG A 44 1.11 6.55 1.74
CA ARG A 44 0.00 7.49 1.63
C ARG A 44 -1.14 7.14 2.56
N VAL A 45 -1.65 8.12 3.26
CA VAL A 45 -2.84 8.01 4.10
C VAL A 45 -4.07 7.87 3.21
N ARG A 46 -4.98 6.97 3.57
CA ARG A 46 -6.28 6.77 2.93
C ARG A 46 -7.32 7.65 3.62
N MET A 47 -7.47 8.89 3.15
CA MET A 47 -8.34 9.89 3.79
C MET A 47 -9.83 9.63 3.54
N ALA A 48 -10.18 9.13 2.35
CA ALA A 48 -11.54 8.71 2.00
C ALA A 48 -11.52 7.50 1.07
N THR A 49 -12.51 6.61 1.24
CA THR A 49 -12.67 5.42 0.40
C THR A 49 -14.10 5.33 -0.13
N LYS A 50 -14.24 4.79 -1.34
CA LYS A 50 -15.53 4.45 -1.95
C LYS A 50 -15.44 3.02 -2.50
N GLY A 51 -16.30 2.12 -2.02
CA GLY A 51 -16.26 0.71 -2.40
C GLY A 51 -14.91 0.04 -2.11
N GLY A 52 -14.25 0.37 -0.98
CA GLY A 52 -12.94 -0.18 -0.62
C GLY A 52 -11.75 0.44 -1.36
N ILE A 53 -11.99 1.29 -2.36
CA ILE A 53 -10.93 1.95 -3.14
C ILE A 53 -10.71 3.37 -2.59
N CYS A 54 -9.45 3.75 -2.36
CA CYS A 54 -9.10 5.09 -1.90
C CYS A 54 -9.47 6.13 -2.96
N SER A 55 -10.35 7.07 -2.62
CA SER A 55 -10.79 8.19 -3.45
C SER A 55 -10.09 9.50 -3.13
N VAL A 56 -9.66 9.69 -1.88
CA VAL A 56 -8.84 10.82 -1.44
C VAL A 56 -7.67 10.26 -0.66
N GLY A 57 -6.46 10.57 -1.08
CA GLY A 57 -5.25 10.12 -0.41
C GLY A 57 -4.18 11.20 -0.39
N ARG A 58 -3.39 11.19 0.66
CA ARG A 58 -2.24 12.10 0.84
C ARG A 58 -0.97 11.28 0.95
N SER A 59 0.01 11.54 0.08
CA SER A 59 1.35 10.99 0.27
C SER A 59 2.01 11.61 1.50
N ILE A 60 2.78 10.82 2.20
CA ILE A 60 3.50 11.25 3.39
C ILE A 60 4.92 10.71 3.38
N HIS A 61 5.85 11.48 3.91
CA HIS A 61 7.19 10.98 4.23
C HIS A 61 7.17 10.36 5.63
N ASN A 62 7.42 9.05 5.72
CA ASN A 62 7.43 8.32 6.98
C ASN A 62 8.50 7.22 6.95
N ASP A 63 9.65 7.53 7.51
CA ASP A 63 10.81 6.62 7.51
C ASP A 63 10.53 5.31 8.24
N LYS A 64 9.72 5.31 9.29
CA LYS A 64 9.34 4.10 10.02
C LYS A 64 8.57 3.12 9.13
N LEU A 65 7.62 3.62 8.35
CA LEU A 65 6.88 2.80 7.38
C LEU A 65 7.79 2.29 6.27
N VAL A 66 8.68 3.14 5.74
CA VAL A 66 9.67 2.73 4.73
C VAL A 66 10.57 1.62 5.26
N GLN A 67 11.04 1.71 6.51
CA GLN A 67 11.84 0.67 7.15
C GLN A 67 11.04 -0.63 7.36
N TYR A 68 9.77 -0.55 7.72
CA TYR A 68 8.92 -1.74 7.82
C TYR A 68 8.77 -2.44 6.46
N VAL A 69 8.47 -1.67 5.41
CA VAL A 69 8.37 -2.19 4.04
C VAL A 69 9.68 -2.84 3.62
N LYS A 70 10.82 -2.17 3.84
CA LYS A 70 12.15 -2.71 3.53
C LYS A 70 12.39 -4.06 4.21
N ARG A 71 12.12 -4.18 5.50
CA ARG A 71 12.27 -5.46 6.23
C ARG A 71 11.36 -6.56 5.67
N ILE A 72 10.11 -6.22 5.34
CA ILE A 72 9.14 -7.17 4.76
C ILE A 72 9.65 -7.66 3.40
N THR A 73 10.06 -6.74 2.52
CA THR A 73 10.50 -7.08 1.15
C THR A 73 11.80 -7.88 1.15
N GLU A 74 12.75 -7.53 2.00
CA GLU A 74 14.02 -8.27 2.13
C GLU A 74 13.83 -9.68 2.73
N THR A 75 12.82 -9.86 3.59
CA THR A 75 12.52 -11.15 4.21
C THR A 75 11.77 -12.07 3.24
N LEU A 76 10.74 -11.55 2.56
CA LEU A 76 9.85 -12.33 1.70
C LEU A 76 10.29 -12.36 0.23
N LYS A 77 11.30 -11.55 -0.14
CA LYS A 77 11.90 -11.50 -1.48
C LYS A 77 10.89 -11.26 -2.61
N PHE A 78 10.12 -10.19 -2.49
CA PHE A 78 9.23 -9.76 -3.56
C PHE A 78 10.01 -9.24 -4.78
N TYR A 79 9.42 -9.39 -5.96
CA TYR A 79 9.91 -8.83 -7.22
C TYR A 79 8.82 -8.02 -7.92
N GLY A 80 9.16 -6.82 -8.38
CA GLY A 80 8.23 -5.91 -9.05
C GLY A 80 7.36 -5.10 -8.09
N PRO A 81 6.14 -4.70 -8.52
CA PRO A 81 5.27 -3.83 -7.75
C PRO A 81 4.58 -4.57 -6.61
N ILE A 82 4.53 -3.93 -5.46
CA ILE A 82 3.83 -4.43 -4.28
C ILE A 82 3.07 -3.30 -3.59
N ASN A 83 1.92 -3.62 -3.04
CA ASN A 83 1.12 -2.73 -2.22
C ASN A 83 0.96 -3.32 -0.83
N ILE A 84 1.43 -2.61 0.20
CA ILE A 84 1.37 -3.04 1.59
C ILE A 84 0.49 -2.05 2.36
N GLN A 85 -0.45 -2.58 3.14
CA GLN A 85 -1.35 -1.76 3.95
C GLN A 85 -1.02 -1.92 5.42
N PHE A 86 -1.05 -0.79 6.10
CA PHE A 86 -0.85 -0.68 7.54
C PHE A 86 -2.01 0.09 8.16
N LYS A 87 -2.26 -0.16 9.42
CA LYS A 87 -3.22 0.61 10.19
C LYS A 87 -2.68 0.87 11.59
N GLN A 88 -2.99 2.05 12.14
CA GLN A 88 -2.51 2.41 13.47
C GLN A 88 -3.37 1.79 14.57
N ASP A 89 -2.71 1.35 15.62
CA ASP A 89 -3.35 0.97 16.87
C ASP A 89 -3.70 2.20 17.74
N ASN A 90 -4.19 1.97 18.95
CA ASN A 90 -4.54 3.03 19.92
C ASN A 90 -3.34 3.89 20.37
N PHE A 91 -2.12 3.44 20.13
CA PHE A 91 -0.89 4.12 20.51
C PHE A 91 -0.24 4.84 19.32
N GLY A 92 -0.88 4.80 18.14
CA GLY A 92 -0.34 5.38 16.91
C GLY A 92 0.72 4.51 16.23
N GLU A 93 0.90 3.24 16.69
CA GLU A 93 1.85 2.32 16.10
C GLU A 93 1.25 1.61 14.88
N PHE A 94 2.01 1.56 13.79
CA PHE A 94 1.56 0.88 12.57
C PHE A 94 1.65 -0.64 12.70
N LYS A 95 0.55 -1.30 12.47
CA LYS A 95 0.43 -2.76 12.35
C LYS A 95 0.22 -3.14 10.89
N LEU A 96 0.86 -4.22 10.45
CA LEU A 96 0.65 -4.77 9.12
C LEU A 96 -0.80 -5.27 9.01
N LEU A 97 -1.51 -4.82 7.99
CA LEU A 97 -2.88 -5.22 7.72
C LEU A 97 -2.94 -6.22 6.56
N GLU A 98 -2.29 -5.89 5.43
CA GLU A 98 -2.39 -6.67 4.20
C GLU A 98 -1.17 -6.47 3.31
N ILE A 99 -0.77 -7.53 2.59
CA ILE A 99 0.26 -7.48 1.55
C ILE A 99 -0.36 -7.94 0.23
N ASN A 100 -0.30 -7.06 -0.77
CA ASN A 100 -0.80 -7.31 -2.12
C ASN A 100 0.37 -7.27 -3.11
N PRO A 101 0.88 -8.39 -3.65
CA PRO A 101 1.98 -8.42 -4.61
C PRO A 101 1.50 -7.98 -6.01
N ARG A 102 1.02 -6.76 -6.11
CA ARG A 102 0.47 -6.12 -7.32
C ARG A 102 0.37 -4.62 -7.16
N CYS A 103 0.12 -3.92 -8.25
CA CYS A 103 -0.25 -2.51 -8.23
C CYS A 103 -1.58 -2.27 -7.49
N ALA A 104 -1.66 -1.19 -6.71
CA ALA A 104 -2.88 -0.79 -6.02
C ALA A 104 -3.94 -0.23 -6.98
N GLY A 105 -5.23 -0.42 -6.66
CA GLY A 105 -6.34 0.17 -7.42
C GLY A 105 -6.39 1.70 -7.40
N SER A 106 -5.69 2.33 -6.45
CA SER A 106 -5.59 3.79 -6.30
C SER A 106 -4.20 4.35 -6.63
N LEU A 107 -3.42 3.65 -7.44
CA LEU A 107 -2.04 3.97 -7.79
C LEU A 107 -1.88 5.34 -8.49
N SER A 108 -2.94 5.84 -9.11
CA SER A 108 -2.96 7.18 -9.70
C SER A 108 -2.61 8.29 -8.71
N ILE A 109 -2.92 8.11 -7.42
CA ILE A 109 -2.58 9.06 -6.35
C ILE A 109 -1.05 9.16 -6.22
N THR A 110 -0.35 8.04 -6.15
CA THR A 110 1.12 7.97 -6.08
C THR A 110 1.76 8.56 -7.33
N LYS A 111 1.19 8.28 -8.52
CA LYS A 111 1.66 8.85 -9.78
C LYS A 111 1.50 10.38 -9.82
N CYS A 112 0.37 10.92 -9.38
CA CYS A 112 0.14 12.37 -9.34
C CYS A 112 1.15 13.08 -8.42
N ASN A 113 1.61 12.40 -7.37
CA ASN A 113 2.60 12.93 -6.45
C ASN A 113 4.06 12.75 -6.92
N GLY A 114 4.29 12.10 -8.05
CA GLY A 114 5.62 12.09 -8.70
C GLY A 114 6.15 10.70 -9.07
N VAL A 115 5.76 9.63 -8.37
CA VAL A 115 6.34 8.29 -8.60
C VAL A 115 5.41 7.43 -9.46
N ASN A 116 5.90 7.01 -10.60
CA ASN A 116 5.20 6.12 -11.53
C ASN A 116 5.60 4.65 -11.28
N ILE A 117 4.92 3.99 -10.36
CA ILE A 117 5.19 2.59 -9.97
C ILE A 117 5.20 1.63 -11.18
N PRO A 118 4.22 1.65 -12.13
CA PRO A 118 4.28 0.80 -13.31
C PRO A 118 5.53 1.02 -14.18
N SER A 119 5.92 2.29 -14.40
CA SER A 119 7.13 2.62 -15.18
C SER A 119 8.39 2.09 -14.49
N LEU A 120 8.51 2.32 -13.17
CA LEU A 120 9.65 1.80 -12.39
C LEU A 120 9.70 0.27 -12.40
N SER A 121 8.54 -0.38 -12.32
CA SER A 121 8.48 -1.85 -12.39
C SER A 121 8.96 -2.38 -13.74
N LEU A 122 8.66 -1.67 -14.83
CA LEU A 122 9.16 -1.99 -16.17
C LEU A 122 10.67 -1.79 -16.23
N SER A 123 11.18 -0.64 -15.78
CA SER A 123 12.61 -0.35 -15.76
C SER A 123 13.41 -1.39 -14.96
N VAL A 124 12.85 -1.84 -13.81
CA VAL A 124 13.44 -2.95 -13.04
C VAL A 124 13.45 -4.26 -13.85
N ALA A 125 12.37 -4.57 -14.55
CA ALA A 125 12.24 -5.80 -15.33
C ALA A 125 13.17 -5.82 -16.57
N THR A 126 13.44 -4.65 -17.15
CA THR A 126 14.32 -4.50 -18.33
C THR A 126 15.76 -4.13 -17.98
N ASN A 127 16.09 -4.05 -16.68
CA ASN A 127 17.39 -3.59 -16.18
C ASN A 127 17.80 -2.18 -16.69
N GLU A 128 16.80 -1.32 -16.90
CA GLU A 128 17.05 0.07 -17.26
C GLU A 128 17.48 0.89 -16.05
N LYS A 129 18.27 1.92 -16.30
CA LYS A 129 18.74 2.82 -15.24
C LYS A 129 17.59 3.69 -14.73
N ILE A 130 17.33 3.60 -13.43
CA ILE A 130 16.38 4.44 -12.71
C ILE A 130 17.12 5.69 -12.20
N SER A 131 16.57 6.87 -12.44
CA SER A 131 17.14 8.12 -11.92
C SER A 131 16.62 8.41 -10.51
N GLU A 132 17.41 9.12 -9.70
CA GLU A 132 16.97 9.55 -8.38
C GLU A 132 15.69 10.40 -8.43
N ARG A 133 15.51 11.17 -9.50
CA ARG A 133 14.31 11.99 -9.71
C ARG A 133 13.03 11.14 -9.81
N ASP A 134 13.12 9.95 -10.40
CA ASP A 134 11.98 9.05 -10.58
C ASP A 134 11.50 8.42 -9.25
N LEU A 135 12.32 8.54 -8.20
CA LEU A 135 12.05 8.01 -6.86
C LEU A 135 11.50 9.08 -5.90
N GLN A 136 11.46 10.36 -6.33
CA GLN A 136 11.02 11.47 -5.49
C GLN A 136 9.52 11.71 -5.62
N TYR A 137 8.85 11.96 -4.51
CA TYR A 137 7.43 12.31 -4.47
C TYR A 137 7.15 13.47 -3.52
N LYS A 138 6.02 14.13 -3.76
CA LYS A 138 5.52 15.25 -2.97
C LYS A 138 4.58 14.75 -1.89
N ASP A 139 4.51 15.47 -0.79
CA ASP A 139 3.52 15.29 0.29
C ASP A 139 2.25 16.10 -0.02
N ASP A 140 1.52 15.68 -1.06
CA ASP A 140 0.32 16.36 -1.51
C ASP A 140 -0.91 15.46 -1.40
N THR A 141 -2.09 16.11 -1.24
CA THR A 141 -3.38 15.44 -1.25
C THR A 141 -3.93 15.37 -2.68
N VAL A 142 -4.34 14.19 -3.10
CA VAL A 142 -4.94 13.93 -4.41
C VAL A 142 -6.37 13.46 -4.25
N TYR A 143 -7.26 14.11 -4.99
CA TYR A 143 -8.67 13.75 -5.14
C TYR A 143 -8.86 13.02 -6.47
N ARG A 144 -9.42 11.81 -6.43
CA ARG A 144 -9.76 11.05 -7.63
C ARG A 144 -11.18 11.38 -8.04
N ILE A 145 -11.32 11.89 -9.26
CA ILE A 145 -12.61 12.12 -9.89
C ILE A 145 -12.85 11.01 -10.91
N LEU A 146 -13.94 10.27 -10.75
CA LEU A 146 -14.41 9.32 -11.75
C LEU A 146 -15.45 10.08 -12.59
N SER A 147 -15.13 10.35 -13.85
CA SER A 147 -16.07 10.91 -14.83
C SER A 147 -16.33 9.87 -15.92
N GLU A 148 -17.60 9.71 -16.28
CA GLU A 148 -17.99 9.01 -17.50
C GLU A 148 -18.03 10.06 -18.63
N ILE A 149 -17.42 9.73 -19.77
CA ILE A 149 -17.40 10.56 -20.98
C ILE A 149 -18.35 9.94 -21.99
#